data_9583e0836e551ce8eb02fe49fb86a1fd
#
_entry.id   9583e0836e551ce8eb02fe49fb86a1fd
#
_cell.length_a   1.000
_cell.length_b   1.000
_cell.length_c   1.000
_cell.angle_alpha   90.00
_cell.angle_beta   90.00
_cell.angle_gamma   90.00
#
_symmetry.space_group_name_H-M   'P 1'
#
loop_
_entity.id
_entity.type
_entity.pdbx_description
1 polymer ?
#
loop_
_entity_poly.entity_id
_entity_poly.type
_entity_poly.pdbx_seq_one_letter_code
_entity_poly.pdbx_strand_id
1 'polypeptide(L)'
;MKKIISLGMILILMLFAGQAFAQSARLNNKIALVTGAASGNGKAIATLFAQEKAKVVLVDINKVTLNEAVTSLSKQGYDVIGVEADVTKEADIQKMVDAALSKYGRLDILVNNAGIFDELIPLGEVSDDLWYKVMETNLNAPMRGIRKVIPIFEKQGGGVIVNTASIAGFTGARGGGAAYVASKHALIGLTKNVAFNYKEKNIRCNAVAPGRVETNLRINSEKLAGSKTARDQSIGKWKDIEDKITEGYITNMRKCTPDEIAKVALLSLIHI
;
A
#
# COMPACT_ATOMS: atom_id res chain seq x y z
N MET A 1 53.34 19.04 -19.56
CA MET A 1 52.20 18.28 -20.10
C MET A 1 51.55 17.30 -19.13
N LYS A 2 52.24 16.56 -18.24
CA LYS A 2 51.66 15.59 -17.30
C LYS A 2 50.77 16.20 -16.18
N LYS A 3 50.93 17.44 -15.77
CA LYS A 3 50.11 18.10 -14.71
C LYS A 3 48.74 18.58 -15.22
N ILE A 4 48.60 18.91 -16.49
CA ILE A 4 47.34 19.41 -17.07
C ILE A 4 46.35 18.25 -17.30
N ILE A 5 46.85 17.04 -17.65
CA ILE A 5 46.03 15.83 -17.82
C ILE A 5 45.41 15.37 -16.49
N SER A 6 46.12 15.52 -15.36
CA SER A 6 45.63 15.17 -14.03
C SER A 6 44.45 16.06 -13.56
N LEU A 7 44.48 17.36 -13.86
CA LEU A 7 43.45 18.31 -13.44
C LEU A 7 42.16 18.12 -14.26
N GLY A 8 42.26 17.84 -15.53
CA GLY A 8 41.12 17.54 -16.40
C GLY A 8 40.42 16.24 -16.04
N MET A 9 41.17 15.19 -15.68
CA MET A 9 40.59 13.91 -15.22
C MET A 9 39.86 14.02 -13.87
N ILE A 10 40.36 14.84 -12.95
CA ILE A 10 39.72 15.10 -11.64
C ILE A 10 38.41 15.88 -11.87
N LEU A 11 38.40 16.88 -12.76
CA LEU A 11 37.21 17.66 -13.07
C LEU A 11 36.12 16.82 -13.75
N ILE A 12 36.49 15.91 -14.64
CA ILE A 12 35.59 14.97 -15.29
C ILE A 12 35.03 13.96 -14.27
N LEU A 13 35.86 13.43 -13.36
CA LEU A 13 35.40 12.54 -12.28
C LEU A 13 34.45 13.25 -11.31
N MET A 14 34.65 14.53 -11.01
CA MET A 14 33.71 15.30 -10.20
C MET A 14 32.40 15.60 -10.89
N LEU A 15 32.40 15.80 -12.21
CA LEU A 15 31.18 15.95 -13.02
C LEU A 15 30.37 14.64 -13.11
N PHE A 16 31.04 13.51 -13.22
CA PHE A 16 30.37 12.20 -13.19
C PHE A 16 29.90 11.78 -11.79
N ALA A 17 30.64 12.13 -10.74
CA ALA A 17 30.21 11.92 -9.35
C ALA A 17 28.98 12.77 -8.99
N GLY A 18 28.86 13.98 -9.54
CA GLY A 18 27.67 14.84 -9.36
C GLY A 18 26.41 14.30 -10.06
N GLN A 19 26.54 13.51 -11.12
CA GLN A 19 25.40 12.89 -11.81
C GLN A 19 24.95 11.58 -11.17
N ALA A 20 25.80 10.90 -10.40
CA ALA A 20 25.47 9.62 -9.76
C ALA A 20 24.55 9.76 -8.55
N PHE A 21 24.26 10.98 -8.08
CA PHE A 21 23.38 11.29 -6.93
C PHE A 21 22.25 12.26 -7.27
N ALA A 22 21.83 12.38 -8.51
CA ALA A 22 20.53 12.98 -8.78
C ALA A 22 19.48 12.00 -8.21
N GLN A 23 19.21 12.13 -6.93
CA GLN A 23 18.09 11.43 -6.29
C GLN A 23 16.85 11.71 -7.14
N SER A 24 16.29 10.67 -7.74
CA SER A 24 15.17 10.84 -8.64
C SER A 24 14.03 11.51 -7.86
N ALA A 25 13.57 12.65 -8.31
CA ALA A 25 12.52 13.43 -7.68
C ALA A 25 11.19 13.22 -8.44
N ARG A 26 10.86 11.95 -8.69
CA ARG A 26 9.72 11.55 -9.53
C ARG A 26 8.38 12.04 -9.02
N LEU A 27 8.26 12.26 -7.71
CA LEU A 27 7.06 12.74 -7.05
C LEU A 27 7.21 14.17 -6.49
N ASN A 28 8.13 14.95 -7.04
CA ASN A 28 8.35 16.32 -6.58
C ASN A 28 7.04 17.12 -6.58
N ASN A 29 6.76 17.80 -5.45
CA ASN A 29 5.53 18.57 -5.22
C ASN A 29 4.22 17.75 -5.28
N LYS A 30 4.24 16.42 -5.30
CA LYS A 30 3.04 15.59 -5.17
C LYS A 30 2.70 15.36 -3.70
N ILE A 31 1.41 15.35 -3.42
CA ILE A 31 0.87 15.01 -2.10
C ILE A 31 0.28 13.61 -2.17
N ALA A 32 0.81 12.70 -1.35
CA ALA A 32 0.36 11.31 -1.27
C ALA A 32 -0.25 11.01 0.09
N LEU A 33 -1.36 10.29 0.10
CA LEU A 33 -1.98 9.72 1.28
C LEU A 33 -1.85 8.21 1.21
N VAL A 34 -1.27 7.59 2.25
CA VAL A 34 -1.02 6.15 2.32
C VAL A 34 -1.68 5.56 3.55
N THR A 35 -2.59 4.60 3.38
CA THR A 35 -3.26 3.90 4.49
C THR A 35 -2.49 2.64 4.90
N GLY A 36 -2.54 2.28 6.20
CA GLY A 36 -1.73 1.20 6.77
C GLY A 36 -0.23 1.53 6.72
N ALA A 37 0.12 2.81 6.91
CA ALA A 37 1.46 3.34 6.67
C ALA A 37 2.43 3.21 7.86
N ALA A 38 2.00 2.67 8.99
CA ALA A 38 2.86 2.49 10.16
C ALA A 38 3.79 1.27 10.03
N SER A 39 3.49 0.30 9.16
CA SER A 39 4.29 -0.94 9.04
C SER A 39 4.23 -1.53 7.62
N GLY A 40 5.05 -2.56 7.38
CA GLY A 40 5.02 -3.39 6.17
C GLY A 40 5.07 -2.59 4.87
N ASN A 41 4.24 -2.99 3.90
CA ASN A 41 4.19 -2.38 2.57
C ASN A 41 3.83 -0.89 2.62
N GLY A 42 2.86 -0.50 3.46
CA GLY A 42 2.44 0.90 3.56
C GLY A 42 3.57 1.82 4.04
N LYS A 43 4.34 1.39 5.05
CA LYS A 43 5.50 2.13 5.53
C LYS A 43 6.58 2.25 4.45
N ALA A 44 6.87 1.15 3.74
CA ALA A 44 7.85 1.16 2.66
C ALA A 44 7.41 2.09 1.51
N ILE A 45 6.13 2.05 1.12
CA ILE A 45 5.56 2.94 0.10
C ILE A 45 5.68 4.41 0.54
N ALA A 46 5.26 4.74 1.77
CA ALA A 46 5.34 6.09 2.31
C ALA A 46 6.79 6.60 2.37
N THR A 47 7.72 5.73 2.78
CA THR A 47 9.15 6.04 2.82
C THR A 47 9.71 6.33 1.42
N LEU A 48 9.45 5.44 0.45
CA LEU A 48 9.93 5.63 -0.91
C LEU A 48 9.33 6.89 -1.56
N PHE A 49 8.05 7.17 -1.34
CA PHE A 49 7.41 8.38 -1.87
C PHE A 49 8.02 9.65 -1.28
N ALA A 50 8.35 9.65 0.02
CA ALA A 50 9.05 10.76 0.66
C ALA A 50 10.48 10.94 0.10
N GLN A 51 11.21 9.84 -0.15
CA GLN A 51 12.51 9.85 -0.82
C GLN A 51 12.42 10.43 -2.24
N GLU A 52 11.33 10.17 -2.95
CA GLU A 52 11.02 10.73 -4.28
C GLU A 52 10.44 12.15 -4.23
N LYS A 53 10.56 12.82 -3.06
CA LYS A 53 10.15 14.21 -2.83
C LYS A 53 8.65 14.46 -2.79
N ALA A 54 7.82 13.44 -2.59
CA ALA A 54 6.43 13.65 -2.22
C ALA A 54 6.31 14.16 -0.80
N LYS A 55 5.26 14.94 -0.54
CA LYS A 55 4.76 15.18 0.82
C LYS A 55 3.79 14.06 1.16
N VAL A 56 3.93 13.42 2.32
CA VAL A 56 3.19 12.18 2.60
C VAL A 56 2.35 12.29 3.86
N VAL A 57 1.07 11.96 3.72
CA VAL A 57 0.16 11.74 4.84
C VAL A 57 0.15 10.24 5.15
N LEU A 58 0.76 9.87 6.26
CA LEU A 58 0.76 8.50 6.78
C LEU A 58 -0.51 8.29 7.59
N VAL A 59 -1.29 7.27 7.27
CA VAL A 59 -2.53 6.93 7.96
C VAL A 59 -2.45 5.53 8.54
N ASP A 60 -2.73 5.37 9.82
CA ASP A 60 -2.78 4.06 10.47
C ASP A 60 -3.71 4.10 11.69
N ILE A 61 -4.26 2.95 12.07
CA ILE A 61 -5.05 2.80 13.28
C ILE A 61 -4.16 2.71 14.54
N ASN A 62 -2.91 2.27 14.38
CA ASN A 62 -1.97 2.13 15.48
C ASN A 62 -1.16 3.42 15.67
N LYS A 63 -1.61 4.24 16.61
CA LYS A 63 -1.01 5.54 16.93
C LYS A 63 0.47 5.47 17.28
N VAL A 64 0.88 4.45 18.03
CA VAL A 64 2.27 4.33 18.53
C VAL A 64 3.22 4.12 17.36
N THR A 65 3.00 3.08 16.57
CA THR A 65 3.85 2.77 15.40
C THR A 65 3.76 3.83 14.30
N LEU A 66 2.60 4.51 14.18
CA LEU A 66 2.44 5.64 13.27
C LEU A 66 3.36 6.81 13.68
N ASN A 67 3.34 7.19 14.96
CA ASN A 67 4.19 8.27 15.48
C ASN A 67 5.68 7.94 15.33
N GLU A 68 6.07 6.68 15.54
CA GLU A 68 7.44 6.22 15.30
C GLU A 68 7.86 6.39 13.82
N ALA A 69 6.97 5.98 12.90
CA ALA A 69 7.23 6.10 11.47
C ALA A 69 7.35 7.57 11.03
N VAL A 70 6.43 8.43 11.47
CA VAL A 70 6.45 9.87 11.19
C VAL A 70 7.71 10.51 11.75
N THR A 71 8.05 10.24 13.02
CA THR A 71 9.25 10.77 13.67
C THR A 71 10.52 10.36 12.92
N SER A 72 10.61 9.10 12.52
CA SER A 72 11.76 8.58 11.77
C SER A 72 11.93 9.29 10.43
N LEU A 73 10.86 9.50 9.68
CA LEU A 73 10.91 10.17 8.38
C LEU A 73 11.17 11.68 8.52
N SER A 74 10.54 12.33 9.49
CA SER A 74 10.76 13.75 9.76
C SER A 74 12.21 14.05 10.18
N LYS A 75 12.84 13.18 10.98
CA LYS A 75 14.27 13.30 11.34
C LYS A 75 15.21 13.19 10.12
N GLN A 76 14.78 12.54 9.05
CA GLN A 76 15.50 12.47 7.79
C GLN A 76 15.23 13.67 6.86
N GLY A 77 14.44 14.65 7.32
CA GLY A 77 14.12 15.87 6.59
C GLY A 77 12.97 15.73 5.58
N TYR A 78 12.18 14.65 5.66
CA TYR A 78 11.01 14.47 4.80
C TYR A 78 9.79 15.23 5.33
N ASP A 79 8.99 15.81 4.42
CA ASP A 79 7.74 16.50 4.74
C ASP A 79 6.61 15.46 4.86
N VAL A 80 6.36 15.04 6.08
CA VAL A 80 5.36 14.00 6.39
C VAL A 80 4.51 14.39 7.59
N ILE A 81 3.25 13.95 7.59
CA ILE A 81 2.35 14.02 8.75
C ILE A 81 1.70 12.67 9.02
N GLY A 82 1.31 12.43 10.27
CA GLY A 82 0.57 11.24 10.68
C GLY A 82 -0.88 11.55 11.00
N VAL A 83 -1.80 10.68 10.59
CA VAL A 83 -3.22 10.74 10.93
C VAL A 83 -3.64 9.39 11.50
N GLU A 84 -3.94 9.35 12.79
CA GLU A 84 -4.57 8.18 13.41
C GLU A 84 -6.00 8.06 12.89
N ALA A 85 -6.32 6.96 12.20
CA ALA A 85 -7.62 6.73 11.60
C ALA A 85 -7.91 5.23 11.41
N ASP A 86 -9.15 4.84 11.68
CA ASP A 86 -9.72 3.55 11.34
C ASP A 86 -10.41 3.66 9.98
N VAL A 87 -9.82 3.07 8.94
CA VAL A 87 -10.33 3.15 7.58
C VAL A 87 -11.71 2.49 7.40
N THR A 88 -12.19 1.73 8.37
CA THR A 88 -13.56 1.19 8.36
C THR A 88 -14.62 2.23 8.71
N LYS A 89 -14.22 3.38 9.25
CA LYS A 89 -15.11 4.46 9.67
C LYS A 89 -15.14 5.60 8.64
N GLU A 90 -16.31 5.95 8.16
CA GLU A 90 -16.51 7.04 7.18
C GLU A 90 -15.96 8.38 7.68
N ALA A 91 -16.16 8.70 8.98
CA ALA A 91 -15.65 9.93 9.58
C ALA A 91 -14.12 9.99 9.58
N ASP A 92 -13.45 8.85 9.79
CA ASP A 92 -11.99 8.79 9.79
C ASP A 92 -11.43 8.87 8.36
N ILE A 93 -12.15 8.32 7.37
CA ILE A 93 -11.82 8.51 5.95
C ILE A 93 -11.92 10.01 5.57
N GLN A 94 -12.96 10.70 6.03
CA GLN A 94 -13.06 12.15 5.83
C GLN A 94 -11.88 12.87 6.50
N LYS A 95 -11.61 12.56 7.77
CA LYS A 95 -10.50 13.14 8.55
C LYS A 95 -9.15 13.02 7.86
N MET A 96 -8.81 11.84 7.30
CA MET A 96 -7.51 11.66 6.63
C MET A 96 -7.40 12.50 5.35
N VAL A 97 -8.49 12.65 4.60
CA VAL A 97 -8.52 13.48 3.38
C VAL A 97 -8.43 14.95 3.76
N ASP A 98 -9.19 15.39 4.76
CA ASP A 98 -9.18 16.78 5.23
C ASP A 98 -7.80 17.18 5.77
N ALA A 99 -7.08 16.27 6.43
CA ALA A 99 -5.72 16.51 6.90
C ALA A 99 -4.76 16.81 5.73
N ALA A 100 -4.87 16.07 4.62
CA ALA A 100 -4.08 16.34 3.42
C ALA A 100 -4.40 17.71 2.83
N LEU A 101 -5.69 18.02 2.66
CA LEU A 101 -6.15 19.28 2.08
C LEU A 101 -5.81 20.49 2.96
N SER A 102 -6.01 20.39 4.28
CA SER A 102 -5.70 21.46 5.23
C SER A 102 -4.21 21.75 5.31
N LYS A 103 -3.36 20.71 5.29
CA LYS A 103 -1.91 20.87 5.41
C LYS A 103 -1.27 21.33 4.10
N TYR A 104 -1.72 20.80 2.96
CA TYR A 104 -1.02 20.92 1.69
C TYR A 104 -1.86 21.58 0.57
N GLY A 105 -3.14 21.85 0.80
CA GLY A 105 -4.04 22.48 -0.17
C GLY A 105 -4.51 21.59 -1.31
N ARG A 106 -3.98 20.37 -1.44
CA ARG A 106 -4.29 19.42 -2.50
C ARG A 106 -4.01 17.97 -2.10
N LEU A 107 -4.47 17.04 -2.92
CA LEU A 107 -4.13 15.60 -2.81
C LEU A 107 -3.95 15.06 -4.24
N ASP A 108 -2.81 14.45 -4.54
CA ASP A 108 -2.49 13.93 -5.88
C ASP A 108 -2.58 12.41 -5.97
N ILE A 109 -2.28 11.71 -4.86
CA ILE A 109 -2.12 10.26 -4.84
C ILE A 109 -2.84 9.70 -3.61
N LEU A 110 -3.72 8.72 -3.85
CA LEU A 110 -4.31 7.90 -2.80
C LEU A 110 -3.77 6.47 -2.90
N VAL A 111 -3.14 5.97 -1.83
CA VAL A 111 -2.73 4.57 -1.72
C VAL A 111 -3.60 3.85 -0.69
N ASN A 112 -4.53 3.03 -1.15
CA ASN A 112 -5.33 2.13 -0.33
C ASN A 112 -4.51 0.86 -0.07
N ASN A 113 -3.76 0.85 1.04
CA ASN A 113 -2.89 -0.27 1.40
C ASN A 113 -3.32 -0.97 2.69
N ALA A 114 -4.03 -0.29 3.59
CA ALA A 114 -4.57 -0.93 4.79
C ALA A 114 -5.37 -2.19 4.43
N GLY A 115 -5.17 -3.25 5.20
CA GLY A 115 -5.85 -4.51 4.96
C GLY A 115 -5.61 -5.51 6.08
N ILE A 116 -6.48 -6.52 6.17
CA ILE A 116 -6.39 -7.65 7.09
C ILE A 116 -6.49 -8.96 6.34
N PHE A 117 -6.00 -10.03 6.97
CA PHE A 117 -5.88 -11.37 6.42
C PHE A 117 -6.73 -12.36 7.24
N ASP A 118 -7.36 -13.33 6.61
CA ASP A 118 -8.24 -14.31 7.24
C ASP A 118 -7.60 -15.69 7.50
N GLU A 119 -6.26 -15.74 7.44
CA GLU A 119 -5.45 -16.94 7.80
C GLU A 119 -5.84 -18.22 7.04
N LEU A 120 -6.24 -18.12 5.78
CA LEU A 120 -6.57 -19.27 4.93
C LEU A 120 -7.83 -20.04 5.35
N ILE A 121 -8.73 -19.43 6.11
CA ILE A 121 -9.95 -20.09 6.58
C ILE A 121 -10.89 -20.35 5.38
N PRO A 122 -11.33 -21.60 5.17
CA PRO A 122 -12.25 -21.94 4.09
C PRO A 122 -13.66 -21.43 4.38
N LEU A 123 -14.49 -21.32 3.35
CA LEU A 123 -15.83 -20.72 3.44
C LEU A 123 -16.73 -21.39 4.50
N GLY A 124 -16.66 -22.71 4.63
CA GLY A 124 -17.48 -23.45 5.60
C GLY A 124 -17.11 -23.20 7.07
N GLU A 125 -15.99 -22.55 7.33
CA GLU A 125 -15.46 -22.34 8.69
C GLU A 125 -15.27 -20.82 9.02
N VAL A 126 -15.38 -19.95 8.02
CA VAL A 126 -15.27 -18.50 8.27
C VAL A 126 -16.54 -18.00 8.95
N SER A 127 -16.37 -17.28 10.07
CA SER A 127 -17.50 -16.63 10.75
C SER A 127 -17.96 -15.39 9.98
N ASP A 128 -19.24 -15.05 10.11
CA ASP A 128 -19.79 -13.80 9.55
C ASP A 128 -19.01 -12.57 10.04
N ASP A 129 -18.62 -12.55 11.33
CA ASP A 129 -17.87 -11.44 11.92
C ASP A 129 -16.52 -11.26 11.22
N LEU A 130 -15.74 -12.33 11.03
CA LEU A 130 -14.45 -12.27 10.32
C LEU A 130 -14.67 -11.92 8.84
N TRP A 131 -15.67 -12.50 8.18
CA TRP A 131 -16.02 -12.18 6.80
C TRP A 131 -16.29 -10.69 6.63
N TYR A 132 -17.18 -10.12 7.46
CA TYR A 132 -17.53 -8.71 7.37
C TYR A 132 -16.36 -7.80 7.71
N LYS A 133 -15.52 -8.12 8.70
CA LYS A 133 -14.31 -7.34 9.00
C LYS A 133 -13.33 -7.30 7.83
N VAL A 134 -13.13 -8.45 7.16
CA VAL A 134 -12.24 -8.51 6.00
C VAL A 134 -12.81 -7.72 4.82
N MET A 135 -14.09 -7.89 4.49
CA MET A 135 -14.75 -7.13 3.43
C MET A 135 -14.75 -5.63 3.71
N GLU A 136 -15.02 -5.25 4.94
CA GLU A 136 -15.07 -3.85 5.36
C GLU A 136 -13.71 -3.18 5.22
N THR A 137 -12.64 -3.83 5.69
CA THR A 137 -11.29 -3.28 5.63
C THR A 137 -10.69 -3.33 4.22
N ASN A 138 -10.83 -4.46 3.53
CA ASN A 138 -10.09 -4.71 2.28
C ASN A 138 -10.81 -4.19 1.02
N LEU A 139 -12.12 -3.96 1.09
CA LEU A 139 -12.95 -3.54 -0.06
C LEU A 139 -13.72 -2.26 0.20
N ASN A 140 -14.53 -2.22 1.27
CA ASN A 140 -15.41 -1.07 1.53
C ASN A 140 -14.62 0.19 1.91
N ALA A 141 -13.56 0.05 2.69
CA ALA A 141 -12.67 1.17 3.04
C ALA A 141 -11.99 1.77 1.78
N PRO A 142 -11.31 1.00 0.90
CA PRO A 142 -10.85 1.51 -0.39
C PRO A 142 -11.93 2.17 -1.23
N MET A 143 -13.11 1.57 -1.34
CA MET A 143 -14.24 2.14 -2.07
C MET A 143 -14.64 3.52 -1.54
N ARG A 144 -14.77 3.66 -0.22
CA ARG A 144 -15.08 4.96 0.41
C ARG A 144 -13.95 5.98 0.18
N GLY A 145 -12.68 5.57 0.36
CA GLY A 145 -11.52 6.43 0.07
C GLY A 145 -11.52 6.94 -1.36
N ILE A 146 -11.74 6.06 -2.33
CA ILE A 146 -11.86 6.39 -3.76
C ILE A 146 -12.99 7.39 -3.98
N ARG A 147 -14.18 7.10 -3.45
CA ARG A 147 -15.35 7.96 -3.58
C ARG A 147 -15.11 9.37 -3.03
N LYS A 148 -14.33 9.51 -1.94
CA LYS A 148 -13.98 10.80 -1.34
C LYS A 148 -12.99 11.60 -2.19
N VAL A 149 -12.01 10.94 -2.82
CA VAL A 149 -10.97 11.68 -3.56
C VAL A 149 -11.36 12.00 -4.99
N ILE A 150 -12.28 11.28 -5.62
CA ILE A 150 -12.72 11.53 -7.00
C ILE A 150 -13.11 12.99 -7.24
N PRO A 151 -14.03 13.62 -6.49
CA PRO A 151 -14.40 15.02 -6.74
C PRO A 151 -13.23 15.99 -6.51
N ILE A 152 -12.28 15.66 -5.64
CA ILE A 152 -11.08 16.46 -5.42
C ILE A 152 -10.17 16.35 -6.65
N PHE A 153 -9.95 15.15 -7.16
CA PHE A 153 -9.14 14.91 -8.35
C PHE A 153 -9.76 15.53 -9.61
N GLU A 154 -11.08 15.44 -9.78
CA GLU A 154 -11.76 16.12 -10.88
C GLU A 154 -11.56 17.64 -10.83
N LYS A 155 -11.71 18.25 -9.64
CA LYS A 155 -11.49 19.71 -9.46
C LYS A 155 -10.04 20.11 -9.71
N GLN A 156 -9.08 19.24 -9.46
CA GLN A 156 -7.64 19.48 -9.64
C GLN A 156 -7.14 19.17 -11.06
N GLY A 157 -7.96 18.56 -11.92
CA GLY A 157 -7.59 18.12 -13.26
C GLY A 157 -6.89 16.78 -13.33
N GLY A 158 -7.01 15.94 -12.30
CA GLY A 158 -6.50 14.58 -12.27
C GLY A 158 -5.97 14.12 -10.93
N GLY A 159 -5.66 12.82 -10.85
CA GLY A 159 -5.09 12.18 -9.68
C GLY A 159 -4.78 10.71 -9.91
N VAL A 160 -4.13 10.07 -8.96
CA VAL A 160 -3.75 8.66 -9.06
C VAL A 160 -4.19 7.88 -7.83
N ILE A 161 -4.81 6.73 -8.07
CA ILE A 161 -5.21 5.78 -7.04
C ILE A 161 -4.41 4.50 -7.22
N VAL A 162 -3.83 4.00 -6.12
CA VAL A 162 -3.14 2.71 -6.07
C VAL A 162 -3.80 1.85 -5.01
N ASN A 163 -4.32 0.70 -5.41
CA ASN A 163 -4.93 -0.26 -4.50
C ASN A 163 -3.99 -1.44 -4.27
N THR A 164 -3.67 -1.76 -3.02
CA THR A 164 -2.93 -2.97 -2.67
C THR A 164 -3.86 -4.17 -2.70
N ALA A 165 -3.92 -4.83 -3.85
CA ALA A 165 -4.61 -6.10 -4.02
C ALA A 165 -3.79 -7.28 -3.45
N SER A 166 -3.72 -8.39 -4.17
CA SER A 166 -2.91 -9.58 -3.89
C SER A 166 -2.94 -10.50 -5.10
N ILE A 167 -2.00 -11.44 -5.20
CA ILE A 167 -2.14 -12.59 -6.11
C ILE A 167 -3.42 -13.38 -5.83
N ALA A 168 -3.91 -13.37 -4.58
CA ALA A 168 -5.20 -13.93 -4.20
C ALA A 168 -6.40 -13.28 -4.91
N GLY A 169 -6.23 -12.11 -5.53
CA GLY A 169 -7.25 -11.46 -6.35
C GLY A 169 -7.34 -11.99 -7.79
N PHE A 170 -6.45 -12.94 -8.17
CA PHE A 170 -6.45 -13.58 -9.49
C PHE A 170 -6.63 -15.11 -9.41
N THR A 171 -6.46 -15.70 -8.22
CA THR A 171 -6.50 -17.15 -8.04
C THR A 171 -7.35 -17.50 -6.82
N GLY A 172 -8.22 -18.49 -6.93
CA GLY A 172 -9.07 -18.96 -5.82
C GLY A 172 -8.34 -19.84 -4.79
N ALA A 173 -7.16 -20.36 -5.15
CA ALA A 173 -6.48 -21.41 -4.37
C ALA A 173 -5.23 -20.95 -3.62
N ARG A 174 -4.81 -19.71 -3.74
CA ARG A 174 -3.50 -19.27 -3.22
C ARG A 174 -3.59 -17.91 -2.52
N GLY A 175 -2.97 -17.84 -1.36
CA GLY A 175 -2.65 -16.58 -0.71
C GLY A 175 -3.73 -15.99 0.18
N GLY A 176 -4.82 -16.72 0.48
CA GLY A 176 -5.86 -16.26 1.41
C GLY A 176 -6.98 -17.27 1.60
N GLY A 177 -7.75 -17.12 2.65
CA GLY A 177 -9.01 -17.82 2.86
C GLY A 177 -10.15 -17.16 2.06
N ALA A 178 -11.37 -17.64 2.29
CA ALA A 178 -12.52 -17.27 1.47
C ALA A 178 -12.82 -15.77 1.45
N ALA A 179 -12.80 -15.11 2.61
CA ALA A 179 -13.10 -13.69 2.71
C ALA A 179 -11.99 -12.84 2.08
N TYR A 180 -10.73 -13.18 2.31
CA TYR A 180 -9.60 -12.46 1.74
C TYR A 180 -9.58 -12.56 0.22
N VAL A 181 -9.71 -13.78 -0.33
CA VAL A 181 -9.77 -14.03 -1.78
C VAL A 181 -10.91 -13.22 -2.41
N ALA A 182 -12.12 -13.31 -1.86
CA ALA A 182 -13.27 -12.56 -2.35
C ALA A 182 -13.02 -11.05 -2.34
N SER A 183 -12.49 -10.52 -1.23
CA SER A 183 -12.20 -9.08 -1.09
C SER A 183 -11.17 -8.58 -2.10
N LYS A 184 -10.12 -9.37 -2.38
CA LYS A 184 -9.05 -8.98 -3.31
C LYS A 184 -9.47 -9.10 -4.78
N HIS A 185 -10.32 -10.08 -5.14
CA HIS A 185 -10.96 -10.13 -6.46
C HIS A 185 -11.88 -8.93 -6.68
N ALA A 186 -12.72 -8.61 -5.70
CA ALA A 186 -13.60 -7.46 -5.77
C ALA A 186 -12.84 -6.13 -5.89
N LEU A 187 -11.72 -5.98 -5.16
CA LEU A 187 -10.88 -4.79 -5.24
C LEU A 187 -10.24 -4.61 -6.62
N ILE A 188 -9.84 -5.71 -7.29
CA ILE A 188 -9.36 -5.67 -8.68
C ILE A 188 -10.48 -5.24 -9.63
N GLY A 189 -11.70 -5.79 -9.45
CA GLY A 189 -12.86 -5.38 -10.20
C GLY A 189 -13.18 -3.89 -10.05
N LEU A 190 -13.19 -3.40 -8.81
CA LEU A 190 -13.38 -1.99 -8.49
C LEU A 190 -12.28 -1.12 -9.13
N THR A 191 -11.02 -1.53 -9.06
CA THR A 191 -9.90 -0.82 -9.69
C THR A 191 -10.10 -0.63 -11.19
N LYS A 192 -10.46 -1.70 -11.89
CA LYS A 192 -10.73 -1.66 -13.35
C LYS A 192 -11.92 -0.76 -13.68
N ASN A 193 -13.00 -0.82 -12.89
CA ASN A 193 -14.19 0.01 -13.08
C ASN A 193 -13.85 1.50 -12.91
N VAL A 194 -13.13 1.88 -11.85
CA VAL A 194 -12.70 3.27 -11.62
C VAL A 194 -11.78 3.74 -12.73
N ALA A 195 -10.79 2.95 -13.13
CA ALA A 195 -9.87 3.29 -14.22
C ALA A 195 -10.61 3.55 -15.52
N PHE A 196 -11.61 2.74 -15.86
CA PHE A 196 -12.42 2.90 -17.07
C PHE A 196 -13.30 4.15 -17.03
N ASN A 197 -14.03 4.36 -15.92
CA ASN A 197 -15.03 5.44 -15.84
C ASN A 197 -14.43 6.84 -15.70
N TYR A 198 -13.22 6.95 -15.15
CA TYR A 198 -12.61 8.25 -14.85
C TYR A 198 -11.37 8.61 -15.71
N LYS A 199 -11.05 7.81 -16.74
CA LYS A 199 -9.90 8.05 -17.62
C LYS A 199 -9.95 9.43 -18.30
N GLU A 200 -11.13 9.85 -18.76
CA GLU A 200 -11.33 11.16 -19.41
C GLU A 200 -11.22 12.34 -18.43
N LYS A 201 -11.21 12.06 -17.13
CA LYS A 201 -10.99 13.04 -16.07
C LYS A 201 -9.52 13.06 -15.60
N ASN A 202 -8.64 12.40 -16.34
CA ASN A 202 -7.22 12.24 -15.98
C ASN A 202 -7.04 11.63 -14.57
N ILE A 203 -7.96 10.72 -14.17
CA ILE A 203 -7.85 9.95 -12.93
C ILE A 203 -7.47 8.52 -13.27
N ARG A 204 -6.32 8.10 -12.78
CA ARG A 204 -5.80 6.75 -12.98
C ARG A 204 -6.02 5.91 -11.73
N CYS A 205 -6.37 4.67 -11.91
CA CYS A 205 -6.55 3.72 -10.82
C CYS A 205 -5.84 2.42 -11.17
N ASN A 206 -4.86 2.03 -10.35
CA ASN A 206 -4.05 0.84 -10.56
C ASN A 206 -4.10 -0.08 -9.33
N ALA A 207 -3.91 -1.37 -9.54
CA ALA A 207 -3.74 -2.35 -8.48
C ALA A 207 -2.31 -2.90 -8.48
N VAL A 208 -1.67 -2.92 -7.32
CA VAL A 208 -0.47 -3.71 -7.06
C VAL A 208 -0.91 -5.02 -6.42
N ALA A 209 -0.47 -6.14 -6.95
CA ALA A 209 -0.88 -7.47 -6.49
C ALA A 209 0.32 -8.26 -5.91
N PRO A 210 0.72 -7.99 -4.66
CA PRO A 210 1.82 -8.69 -4.03
C PRO A 210 1.57 -10.20 -3.91
N GLY A 211 2.63 -10.98 -4.04
CA GLY A 211 2.69 -12.35 -3.60
C GLY A 211 3.00 -12.44 -2.11
N ARG A 212 3.88 -13.37 -1.73
CA ARG A 212 4.35 -13.51 -0.35
C ARG A 212 5.34 -12.39 -0.01
N VAL A 213 4.98 -11.54 0.95
CA VAL A 213 5.83 -10.42 1.41
C VAL A 213 6.10 -10.57 2.91
N GLU A 214 7.33 -10.26 3.33
CA GLU A 214 7.69 -10.26 4.76
C GLU A 214 7.11 -9.02 5.45
N THR A 215 5.96 -9.18 6.08
CA THR A 215 5.24 -8.10 6.78
C THR A 215 4.62 -8.61 8.07
N ASN A 216 4.15 -7.68 8.88
CA ASN A 216 3.38 -7.97 10.10
C ASN A 216 1.88 -8.19 9.82
N LEU A 217 1.47 -8.44 8.56
CA LEU A 217 0.05 -8.54 8.20
C LEU A 217 -0.70 -9.54 9.07
N ARG A 218 -0.17 -10.74 9.27
CA ARG A 218 -0.79 -11.78 10.11
C ARG A 218 -0.92 -11.37 11.56
N ILE A 219 0.14 -10.79 12.14
CA ILE A 219 0.15 -10.33 13.54
C ILE A 219 -0.89 -9.21 13.73
N ASN A 220 -0.96 -8.27 12.80
CA ASN A 220 -1.91 -7.17 12.86
C ASN A 220 -3.35 -7.66 12.65
N SER A 221 -3.55 -8.64 11.76
CA SER A 221 -4.87 -9.24 11.51
C SER A 221 -5.40 -9.99 12.73
N GLU A 222 -4.54 -10.69 13.47
CA GLU A 222 -4.94 -11.30 14.74
C GLU A 222 -5.42 -10.25 15.74
N LYS A 223 -4.67 -9.17 15.90
CA LYS A 223 -5.04 -8.07 16.83
C LYS A 223 -6.35 -7.39 16.46
N LEU A 224 -6.63 -7.23 15.16
CA LEU A 224 -7.79 -6.49 14.67
C LEU A 224 -9.03 -7.36 14.46
N ALA A 225 -8.85 -8.62 14.12
CA ALA A 225 -9.94 -9.49 13.68
C ALA A 225 -9.95 -10.89 14.33
N GLY A 226 -8.96 -11.24 15.15
CA GLY A 226 -8.86 -12.57 15.76
C GLY A 226 -8.65 -13.70 14.74
N SER A 227 -8.01 -13.39 13.61
CA SER A 227 -7.91 -14.30 12.47
C SER A 227 -7.12 -15.59 12.78
N LYS A 228 -6.06 -15.49 13.56
CA LYS A 228 -5.28 -16.67 13.99
C LYS A 228 -6.06 -17.56 14.94
N THR A 229 -6.77 -16.96 15.90
CA THR A 229 -7.65 -17.67 16.83
C THR A 229 -8.73 -18.42 16.08
N ALA A 230 -9.38 -17.77 15.11
CA ALA A 230 -10.39 -18.40 14.24
C ALA A 230 -9.77 -19.54 13.42
N ARG A 231 -8.56 -19.36 12.87
CA ARG A 231 -7.82 -20.42 12.18
C ARG A 231 -7.54 -21.61 13.10
N ASP A 232 -6.98 -21.36 14.28
CA ASP A 232 -6.57 -22.42 15.21
C ASP A 232 -7.77 -23.24 15.67
N GLN A 233 -8.95 -22.66 15.71
CA GLN A 233 -10.22 -23.37 15.96
C GLN A 233 -10.67 -24.23 14.78
N SER A 234 -10.32 -23.86 13.55
CA SER A 234 -10.70 -24.55 12.32
C SER A 234 -9.68 -25.60 11.84
N ILE A 235 -8.41 -25.43 12.18
CA ILE A 235 -7.27 -26.22 11.66
C ILE A 235 -7.39 -27.73 11.90
N GLY A 236 -8.07 -28.20 12.95
CA GLY A 236 -8.21 -29.63 13.19
C GLY A 236 -8.86 -30.40 12.01
N LYS A 237 -9.62 -29.72 11.14
CA LYS A 237 -10.30 -30.32 9.98
C LYS A 237 -9.57 -30.11 8.65
N TRP A 238 -8.69 -29.11 8.54
CA TRP A 238 -8.16 -28.64 7.25
C TRP A 238 -6.63 -28.67 7.15
N LYS A 239 -5.94 -29.16 8.20
CA LYS A 239 -4.47 -29.22 8.23
C LYS A 239 -3.88 -29.95 7.03
N ASP A 240 -4.45 -31.08 6.64
CA ASP A 240 -4.00 -31.85 5.49
C ASP A 240 -4.14 -31.12 4.16
N ILE A 241 -5.15 -30.23 4.06
CA ILE A 241 -5.38 -29.41 2.87
C ILE A 241 -4.39 -28.23 2.87
N GLU A 242 -4.14 -27.60 4.04
CA GLU A 242 -3.15 -26.53 4.17
C GLU A 242 -1.75 -27.04 3.85
N ASP A 243 -1.39 -28.22 4.36
CA ASP A 243 -0.09 -28.86 4.09
C ASP A 243 0.08 -29.14 2.58
N LYS A 244 -0.93 -29.71 1.91
CA LYS A 244 -0.91 -29.96 0.47
C LYS A 244 -0.86 -28.68 -0.37
N ILE A 245 -1.57 -27.63 0.02
CA ILE A 245 -1.50 -26.32 -0.63
C ILE A 245 -0.13 -25.69 -0.42
N THR A 246 0.44 -25.85 0.77
CA THR A 246 1.75 -25.30 1.14
C THR A 246 2.88 -26.04 0.45
N GLU A 247 2.88 -27.37 0.44
CA GLU A 247 3.91 -28.20 -0.21
C GLU A 247 3.95 -28.05 -1.74
N GLY A 248 2.79 -27.97 -2.41
CA GLY A 248 2.74 -27.94 -3.88
C GLY A 248 3.02 -26.60 -4.52
N TYR A 249 2.87 -25.47 -3.79
CA TYR A 249 2.82 -24.15 -4.39
C TYR A 249 3.66 -23.05 -3.74
N ILE A 250 4.08 -23.19 -2.48
CA ILE A 250 4.76 -22.13 -1.73
C ILE A 250 6.26 -22.35 -1.66
N THR A 251 6.74 -23.58 -1.80
CA THR A 251 8.15 -23.95 -1.63
C THR A 251 9.11 -23.30 -2.61
N ASN A 252 8.64 -22.89 -3.79
CA ASN A 252 9.48 -22.32 -4.84
C ASN A 252 9.28 -20.81 -5.10
N MET A 253 8.41 -20.12 -4.36
CA MET A 253 8.22 -18.68 -4.54
C MET A 253 9.14 -17.88 -3.61
N ARG A 254 10.04 -17.08 -4.19
CA ARG A 254 10.81 -16.10 -3.44
C ARG A 254 9.88 -15.16 -2.67
N LYS A 255 10.19 -14.93 -1.40
CA LYS A 255 9.53 -13.87 -0.64
C LYS A 255 9.99 -12.51 -1.17
N CYS A 256 9.04 -11.61 -1.39
CA CYS A 256 9.33 -10.21 -1.70
C CYS A 256 9.56 -9.42 -0.42
N THR A 257 10.32 -8.34 -0.54
CA THR A 257 10.44 -7.34 0.53
C THR A 257 9.37 -6.24 0.36
N PRO A 258 9.01 -5.52 1.43
CA PRO A 258 8.14 -4.34 1.32
C PRO A 258 8.69 -3.27 0.36
N ASP A 259 10.01 -3.10 0.27
CA ASP A 259 10.65 -2.13 -0.63
C ASP A 259 10.44 -2.48 -2.11
N GLU A 260 10.41 -3.76 -2.46
CA GLU A 260 10.09 -4.18 -3.82
C GLU A 260 8.65 -3.83 -4.17
N ILE A 261 7.72 -3.99 -3.24
CA ILE A 261 6.32 -3.59 -3.41
C ILE A 261 6.21 -2.07 -3.56
N ALA A 262 6.96 -1.31 -2.77
CA ALA A 262 7.01 0.15 -2.87
C ALA A 262 7.50 0.62 -4.25
N LYS A 263 8.51 -0.04 -4.83
CA LYS A 263 8.99 0.24 -6.19
C LYS A 263 7.91 0.00 -7.24
N VAL A 264 7.14 -1.09 -7.13
CA VAL A 264 6.03 -1.37 -8.05
C VAL A 264 4.91 -0.33 -7.89
N ALA A 265 4.58 0.06 -6.65
CA ALA A 265 3.61 1.12 -6.41
C ALA A 265 4.07 2.45 -7.05
N LEU A 266 5.35 2.82 -6.89
CA LEU A 266 5.92 4.01 -7.52
C LEU A 266 5.87 3.94 -9.05
N LEU A 267 6.22 2.80 -9.65
CA LEU A 267 6.12 2.60 -11.11
C LEU A 267 4.69 2.80 -11.61
N SER A 268 3.70 2.37 -10.85
CA SER A 268 2.28 2.55 -11.21
C SER A 268 1.83 4.02 -11.25
N LEU A 269 2.60 4.93 -10.64
CA LEU A 269 2.32 6.37 -10.63
C LEU A 269 2.90 7.10 -11.83
N ILE A 270 4.03 6.64 -12.37
CA ILE A 270 4.83 7.40 -13.34
C ILE A 270 4.65 6.94 -14.78
N HIS A 271 4.13 5.74 -15.01
CA HIS A 271 3.83 5.28 -16.35
C HIS A 271 2.42 5.66 -16.77
N ILE A 272 2.43 6.65 -17.63
CA ILE A 272 1.52 6.73 -18.81
C ILE A 272 2.06 7.73 -19.78
#